data_720fbc5212db1da13cd177f981f8a038
#
_entry.id   720fbc5212db1da13cd177f981f8a038
#
_cell.length_a   1.000
_cell.length_b   1.000
_cell.length_c   1.000
_cell.angle_alpha   90.00
_cell.angle_beta   90.00
_cell.angle_gamma   90.00
#
_symmetry.space_group_name_H-M   'P 1'
#
loop_
_entity.id
_entity.type
_entity.pdbx_description
1 polymer ?
#
loop_
_entity_poly.entity_id
_entity_poly.type
_entity_poly.pdbx_seq_one_letter_code
_entity_poly.pdbx_strand_id
1 'polypeptide(L)'
;MSRLRYLLLFAAFVMVLVGGVASRAETVIDEWQGIKAPPAPQLKPVTLDPKTTALLVIDIIKQTCNMQRRPRCVAAIPKIQKLLDEARAKGVYVIYALFPSPHPETFPSPKISDYVPELAPKGDEPVVTAFVDKFILGDKDTGLQKMLKDKGIKTLITVGVASHNGVLFTSVSAALRGFDVVVPVDGMAGNNAYEDQATDYILTSSIVYKVTLTGIDMIKFQ
;
A
#
# COMPACT_ATOMS: atom_id res chain seq x y z
N MET A 1 80.17 -20.02 53.17
CA MET A 1 79.17 -19.00 53.59
C MET A 1 78.69 -18.28 52.34
N SER A 2 77.57 -18.61 51.84
CA SER A 2 76.81 -17.68 51.01
C SER A 2 75.39 -18.24 50.85
N ARG A 3 74.44 -17.47 51.27
CA ARG A 3 73.02 -17.82 51.25
C ARG A 3 72.43 -17.52 49.86
N LEU A 4 72.00 -18.59 49.17
CA LEU A 4 71.32 -18.45 47.90
C LEU A 4 69.86 -18.18 48.20
N ARG A 5 69.35 -16.98 47.82
CA ARG A 5 68.00 -16.55 47.95
C ARG A 5 67.26 -17.07 46.72
N TYR A 6 66.25 -17.97 46.91
CA TYR A 6 65.31 -18.36 45.88
C TYR A 6 64.26 -17.29 45.79
N LEU A 7 64.24 -16.61 44.63
CA LEU A 7 63.12 -15.72 44.22
C LEU A 7 62.03 -16.57 43.54
N LEU A 8 60.93 -16.81 44.24
CA LEU A 8 59.74 -17.40 43.65
C LEU A 8 58.96 -16.32 42.89
N LEU A 9 59.02 -16.36 41.56
CA LEU A 9 58.17 -15.58 40.69
C LEU A 9 56.83 -16.26 40.63
N PHE A 10 55.80 -15.67 41.30
CA PHE A 10 54.42 -16.01 41.13
C PHE A 10 53.92 -15.36 39.81
N ALA A 11 53.85 -16.09 38.74
CA ALA A 11 53.17 -15.66 37.53
C ALA A 11 51.64 -15.82 37.74
N ALA A 12 50.98 -14.72 38.08
CA ALA A 12 49.52 -14.69 38.09
C ALA A 12 49.01 -14.74 36.65
N PHE A 13 48.50 -15.90 36.23
CA PHE A 13 47.84 -16.08 34.95
C PHE A 13 46.41 -15.50 35.09
N VAL A 14 46.24 -14.24 34.67
CA VAL A 14 44.91 -13.64 34.55
C VAL A 14 44.21 -14.23 33.34
N MET A 15 43.38 -15.23 33.59
CA MET A 15 42.48 -15.79 32.55
C MET A 15 41.38 -14.78 32.30
N VAL A 16 41.54 -13.94 31.29
CA VAL A 16 40.44 -13.09 30.79
C VAL A 16 39.41 -14.02 30.12
N LEU A 17 38.39 -14.36 30.87
CA LEU A 17 37.17 -14.95 30.31
C LEU A 17 36.52 -13.91 29.39
N VAL A 18 36.92 -13.89 28.15
CA VAL A 18 36.14 -13.26 27.09
C VAL A 18 34.86 -14.12 26.94
N GLY A 19 33.90 -13.84 27.78
CA GLY A 19 32.54 -14.34 27.60
C GLY A 19 32.08 -13.81 26.25
N GLY A 20 32.16 -14.66 25.23
CA GLY A 20 31.53 -14.42 23.96
C GLY A 20 30.04 -14.26 24.27
N VAL A 21 29.56 -13.01 24.26
CA VAL A 21 28.12 -12.74 24.16
C VAL A 21 27.75 -13.35 22.80
N ALA A 22 27.22 -14.57 22.83
CA ALA A 22 26.57 -15.12 21.65
C ALA A 22 25.51 -14.09 21.25
N SER A 23 25.78 -13.34 20.20
CA SER A 23 24.82 -12.45 19.59
C SER A 23 23.65 -13.32 19.20
N ARG A 24 22.66 -13.41 20.09
CA ARG A 24 21.39 -14.01 19.75
C ARG A 24 20.86 -13.13 18.64
N ALA A 25 20.64 -13.69 17.45
CA ALA A 25 20.02 -12.94 16.37
C ALA A 25 18.68 -12.43 16.88
N GLU A 26 18.62 -11.14 17.16
CA GLU A 26 17.39 -10.48 17.59
C GLU A 26 16.41 -10.53 16.44
N THR A 27 15.18 -10.92 16.73
CA THR A 27 14.09 -10.91 15.77
C THR A 27 13.41 -9.55 15.78
N VAL A 28 12.67 -9.22 14.74
CA VAL A 28 11.82 -8.01 14.72
C VAL A 28 10.84 -7.95 15.91
N ILE A 29 10.50 -9.11 16.48
CA ILE A 29 9.63 -9.17 17.67
C ILE A 29 10.35 -8.66 18.91
N ASP A 30 11.62 -9.00 19.07
CA ASP A 30 12.43 -8.54 20.21
C ASP A 30 12.66 -7.01 20.16
N GLU A 31 12.78 -6.46 18.95
CA GLU A 31 12.99 -5.02 18.69
C GLU A 31 11.69 -4.21 18.59
N TRP A 32 10.52 -4.85 18.56
CA TRP A 32 9.23 -4.29 18.14
C TRP A 32 8.91 -2.92 18.72
N GLN A 33 9.14 -2.73 20.03
CA GLN A 33 8.84 -1.47 20.71
C GLN A 33 9.88 -0.37 20.45
N GLY A 34 11.08 -0.76 20.01
CA GLY A 34 12.20 0.15 19.74
C GLY A 34 12.29 0.62 18.29
N ILE A 35 11.55 -0.01 17.37
CA ILE A 35 11.60 0.33 15.95
C ILE A 35 11.09 1.75 15.73
N LYS A 36 11.93 2.58 15.10
CA LYS A 36 11.54 3.93 14.68
C LYS A 36 11.12 3.90 13.22
N ALA A 37 10.02 4.57 12.92
CA ALA A 37 9.60 4.76 11.55
C ALA A 37 10.69 5.48 10.74
N PRO A 38 10.93 5.09 9.47
CA PRO A 38 11.80 5.85 8.58
C PRO A 38 11.23 7.24 8.31
N PRO A 39 12.04 8.17 7.77
CA PRO A 39 11.52 9.45 7.30
C PRO A 39 10.37 9.28 6.33
N ALA A 40 9.37 10.17 6.42
CA ALA A 40 8.24 10.14 5.50
C ALA A 40 8.72 10.28 4.04
N PRO A 41 8.15 9.49 3.10
CA PRO A 41 8.48 9.62 1.69
C PRO A 41 8.06 10.98 1.15
N GLN A 42 8.84 11.52 0.20
CA GLN A 42 8.48 12.76 -0.48
C GLN A 42 7.34 12.53 -1.47
N LEU A 43 6.29 13.31 -1.33
CA LEU A 43 5.21 13.36 -2.31
C LEU A 43 5.68 14.14 -3.55
N LYS A 44 5.30 13.65 -4.73
CA LYS A 44 5.71 14.25 -6.01
C LYS A 44 4.48 14.76 -6.76
N PRO A 45 4.48 16.01 -7.27
CA PRO A 45 3.46 16.44 -8.20
C PRO A 45 3.56 15.63 -9.49
N VAL A 46 2.40 15.31 -10.07
CA VAL A 46 2.32 14.56 -11.34
C VAL A 46 1.41 15.28 -12.33
N THR A 47 1.83 15.28 -13.60
CA THR A 47 1.02 15.72 -14.73
C THR A 47 0.82 14.53 -15.65
N LEU A 48 -0.42 14.15 -15.87
CA LEU A 48 -0.81 12.90 -16.50
C LEU A 48 -1.63 13.17 -17.77
N ASP A 49 -1.35 12.40 -18.83
CA ASP A 49 -2.17 12.39 -20.03
C ASP A 49 -3.46 11.60 -19.75
N PRO A 50 -4.64 12.24 -19.82
CA PRO A 50 -5.91 11.58 -19.54
C PRO A 50 -6.21 10.42 -20.49
N LYS A 51 -5.70 10.43 -21.73
CA LYS A 51 -5.92 9.37 -22.71
C LYS A 51 -5.20 8.07 -22.41
N THR A 52 -4.11 8.15 -21.65
CA THR A 52 -3.27 7.00 -21.29
C THR A 52 -3.29 6.72 -19.78
N THR A 53 -4.16 7.39 -19.03
CA THR A 53 -4.32 7.23 -17.58
C THR A 53 -5.66 6.57 -17.24
N ALA A 54 -5.64 5.66 -16.28
CA ALA A 54 -6.84 5.14 -15.65
C ALA A 54 -6.87 5.47 -14.16
N LEU A 55 -8.07 5.65 -13.60
CA LEU A 55 -8.33 5.79 -12.17
C LEU A 55 -9.09 4.56 -11.68
N LEU A 56 -8.50 3.80 -10.77
CA LEU A 56 -9.09 2.62 -10.16
C LEU A 56 -9.57 2.94 -8.74
N VAL A 57 -10.88 2.85 -8.53
CA VAL A 57 -11.54 3.08 -7.23
C VAL A 57 -11.79 1.72 -6.55
N ILE A 58 -11.08 1.47 -5.45
CA ILE A 58 -11.00 0.16 -4.81
C ILE A 58 -11.86 0.12 -3.55
N ASP A 59 -12.90 -0.69 -3.55
CA ASP A 59 -13.66 -1.15 -2.38
C ASP A 59 -14.21 -0.04 -1.46
N ILE A 60 -14.51 1.17 -1.98
CA ILE A 60 -15.09 2.27 -1.19
C ILE A 60 -16.61 2.10 -1.10
N ILE A 61 -17.02 1.17 -0.26
CA ILE A 61 -18.43 0.82 -0.05
C ILE A 61 -18.85 1.11 1.40
N LYS A 62 -20.14 1.21 1.66
CA LYS A 62 -20.70 1.52 2.99
C LYS A 62 -20.20 0.60 4.10
N GLN A 63 -19.93 -0.68 3.78
CA GLN A 63 -19.44 -1.67 4.74
C GLN A 63 -17.95 -1.47 5.10
N THR A 64 -17.16 -0.88 4.21
CA THR A 64 -15.71 -0.70 4.41
C THR A 64 -15.33 0.73 4.75
N CYS A 65 -16.09 1.72 4.31
CA CYS A 65 -15.84 3.15 4.45
C CYS A 65 -16.96 3.80 5.28
N ASN A 66 -16.83 3.72 6.59
CA ASN A 66 -17.77 4.30 7.54
C ASN A 66 -17.04 4.74 8.82
N MET A 67 -17.72 5.56 9.64
CA MET A 67 -17.12 6.15 10.85
C MET A 67 -16.69 5.13 11.91
N GLN A 68 -17.35 3.96 11.96
CA GLN A 68 -17.03 2.92 12.93
C GLN A 68 -15.76 2.15 12.54
N ARG A 69 -15.57 1.90 11.25
CA ARG A 69 -14.50 1.05 10.75
C ARG A 69 -13.29 1.84 10.25
N ARG A 70 -13.53 2.87 9.44
CA ARG A 70 -12.47 3.66 8.79
C ARG A 70 -12.83 5.13 8.70
N PRO A 71 -12.77 5.89 9.81
CA PRO A 71 -13.07 7.32 9.78
C PRO A 71 -12.16 8.10 8.81
N ARG A 72 -10.92 7.63 8.59
CA ARG A 72 -9.98 8.21 7.61
C ARG A 72 -10.48 8.05 6.16
N CYS A 73 -11.13 6.92 5.84
CA CYS A 73 -11.77 6.75 4.55
C CYS A 73 -12.90 7.76 4.35
N VAL A 74 -13.76 7.93 5.35
CA VAL A 74 -14.85 8.92 5.29
C VAL A 74 -14.30 10.34 5.09
N ALA A 75 -13.21 10.69 5.79
CA ALA A 75 -12.55 11.98 5.62
C ALA A 75 -11.92 12.18 4.22
N ALA A 76 -11.56 11.09 3.53
CA ALA A 76 -10.99 11.14 2.18
C ALA A 76 -12.05 11.29 1.07
N ILE A 77 -13.34 10.97 1.33
CA ILE A 77 -14.41 11.01 0.33
C ILE A 77 -14.44 12.31 -0.48
N PRO A 78 -14.45 13.50 0.13
CA PRO A 78 -14.53 14.75 -0.65
C PRO A 78 -13.34 14.96 -1.59
N LYS A 79 -12.14 14.55 -1.18
CA LYS A 79 -10.94 14.63 -2.02
C LYS A 79 -10.99 13.65 -3.19
N ILE A 80 -11.38 12.40 -2.91
CA ILE A 80 -11.52 11.37 -3.94
C ILE A 80 -12.62 11.77 -4.93
N GLN A 81 -13.73 12.35 -4.46
CA GLN A 81 -14.79 12.86 -5.31
C GLN A 81 -14.29 13.94 -6.27
N LYS A 82 -13.52 14.92 -5.75
CA LYS A 82 -12.89 15.96 -6.59
C LYS A 82 -12.01 15.35 -7.68
N LEU A 83 -11.13 14.42 -7.31
CA LEU A 83 -10.27 13.72 -8.28
C LEU A 83 -11.09 12.95 -9.32
N LEU A 84 -12.14 12.24 -8.89
CA LEU A 84 -13.00 11.45 -9.75
C LEU A 84 -13.80 12.32 -10.73
N ASP A 85 -14.33 13.44 -10.27
CA ASP A 85 -15.05 14.38 -11.13
C ASP A 85 -14.12 15.04 -12.16
N GLU A 86 -12.89 15.40 -11.76
CA GLU A 86 -11.88 15.93 -12.68
C GLU A 86 -11.43 14.87 -13.70
N ALA A 87 -11.17 13.64 -13.24
CA ALA A 87 -10.81 12.52 -14.11
C ALA A 87 -11.90 12.27 -15.18
N ARG A 88 -13.16 12.22 -14.77
CA ARG A 88 -14.32 12.08 -15.68
C ARG A 88 -14.41 13.24 -16.67
N ALA A 89 -14.28 14.47 -16.20
CA ALA A 89 -14.34 15.67 -17.05
C ALA A 89 -13.24 15.71 -18.11
N LYS A 90 -12.08 15.10 -17.82
CA LYS A 90 -10.93 15.00 -18.72
C LYS A 90 -10.93 13.73 -19.59
N GLY A 91 -11.89 12.83 -19.40
CA GLY A 91 -11.98 11.57 -20.16
C GLY A 91 -10.98 10.50 -19.72
N VAL A 92 -10.48 10.57 -18.48
CA VAL A 92 -9.69 9.50 -17.85
C VAL A 92 -10.54 8.24 -17.74
N TYR A 93 -9.96 7.08 -18.03
CA TYR A 93 -10.66 5.81 -17.92
C TYR A 93 -10.87 5.43 -16.45
N VAL A 94 -12.11 5.52 -15.97
CA VAL A 94 -12.46 5.20 -14.60
C VAL A 94 -12.88 3.74 -14.50
N ILE A 95 -12.34 3.01 -13.53
CA ILE A 95 -12.62 1.60 -13.26
C ILE A 95 -12.88 1.46 -11.76
N TYR A 96 -13.78 0.56 -11.43
CA TYR A 96 -14.11 0.21 -10.05
C TYR A 96 -13.70 -1.20 -9.71
N ALA A 97 -13.50 -1.46 -8.44
CA ALA A 97 -13.25 -2.81 -7.96
C ALA A 97 -14.06 -3.11 -6.71
N LEU A 98 -14.59 -4.31 -6.63
CA LEU A 98 -15.25 -4.89 -5.47
C LEU A 98 -14.56 -6.19 -5.08
N PHE A 99 -14.54 -6.49 -3.79
CA PHE A 99 -14.12 -7.81 -3.32
C PHE A 99 -15.34 -8.74 -3.27
N PRO A 100 -15.18 -10.04 -3.59
CA PRO A 100 -16.20 -11.03 -3.29
C PRO A 100 -16.16 -11.36 -1.81
N SER A 101 -17.28 -11.73 -1.20
CA SER A 101 -17.25 -12.15 0.20
C SER A 101 -16.46 -13.45 0.36
N PRO A 102 -15.53 -13.53 1.32
CA PRO A 102 -14.89 -14.78 1.69
C PRO A 102 -15.82 -15.71 2.49
N HIS A 103 -16.91 -15.17 3.03
CA HIS A 103 -17.89 -15.87 3.87
C HIS A 103 -19.31 -15.45 3.47
N PRO A 104 -19.78 -15.82 2.27
CA PRO A 104 -21.07 -15.34 1.71
C PRO A 104 -22.29 -15.72 2.55
N GLU A 105 -22.17 -16.74 3.38
CA GLU A 105 -23.22 -17.22 4.32
C GLU A 105 -23.48 -16.24 5.47
N THR A 106 -22.45 -15.47 5.90
CA THR A 106 -22.54 -14.51 7.01
C THR A 106 -22.39 -13.06 6.56
N PHE A 107 -21.70 -12.85 5.45
CA PHE A 107 -21.45 -11.55 4.87
C PHE A 107 -21.64 -11.64 3.35
N PRO A 108 -22.79 -11.20 2.80
CA PRO A 108 -23.02 -11.27 1.36
C PRO A 108 -22.03 -10.43 0.57
N SER A 109 -21.69 -10.88 -0.64
CA SER A 109 -20.81 -10.13 -1.53
C SER A 109 -21.36 -8.73 -1.80
N PRO A 110 -20.51 -7.70 -1.74
CA PRO A 110 -20.93 -6.34 -2.04
C PRO A 110 -21.48 -6.20 -3.46
N LYS A 111 -22.41 -5.25 -3.61
CA LYS A 111 -23.04 -4.89 -4.89
C LYS A 111 -22.63 -3.48 -5.30
N ILE A 112 -22.86 -3.12 -6.55
CA ILE A 112 -22.63 -1.76 -7.06
C ILE A 112 -23.40 -0.72 -6.24
N SER A 113 -24.60 -1.04 -5.76
CA SER A 113 -25.41 -0.15 -4.89
C SER A 113 -24.83 0.09 -3.49
N ASP A 114 -23.80 -0.66 -3.12
CA ASP A 114 -23.11 -0.49 -1.83
C ASP A 114 -22.02 0.57 -1.86
N TYR A 115 -21.60 1.03 -3.05
CA TYR A 115 -20.65 2.15 -3.12
C TYR A 115 -21.18 3.37 -2.35
N VAL A 116 -20.25 4.11 -1.75
CA VAL A 116 -20.54 5.42 -1.17
C VAL A 116 -21.14 6.29 -2.28
N PRO A 117 -22.33 6.90 -2.10
CA PRO A 117 -23.07 7.55 -3.18
C PRO A 117 -22.27 8.58 -3.97
N GLU A 118 -21.40 9.37 -3.28
CA GLU A 118 -20.57 10.42 -3.86
C GLU A 118 -19.52 9.85 -4.83
N LEU A 119 -19.15 8.58 -4.63
CA LEU A 119 -18.10 7.90 -5.39
C LEU A 119 -18.63 6.75 -6.23
N ALA A 120 -19.93 6.60 -6.36
CA ALA A 120 -20.52 5.48 -7.09
C ALA A 120 -20.18 5.51 -8.59
N PRO A 121 -20.07 4.33 -9.25
CA PRO A 121 -19.91 4.25 -10.69
C PRO A 121 -21.02 5.00 -11.43
N LYS A 122 -20.65 5.61 -12.57
CA LYS A 122 -21.60 6.30 -13.47
C LYS A 122 -21.60 5.64 -14.85
N GLY A 123 -22.77 5.51 -15.43
CA GLY A 123 -22.92 4.95 -16.80
C GLY A 123 -22.39 3.52 -16.89
N ASP A 124 -21.50 3.30 -17.84
CA ASP A 124 -20.87 2.02 -18.19
C ASP A 124 -19.46 1.85 -17.58
N GLU A 125 -19.11 2.61 -16.55
CA GLU A 125 -17.82 2.46 -15.85
C GLU A 125 -17.67 1.02 -15.33
N PRO A 126 -16.64 0.27 -15.77
CA PRO A 126 -16.54 -1.14 -15.46
C PRO A 126 -16.21 -1.41 -13.99
N VAL A 127 -16.70 -2.54 -13.50
CA VAL A 127 -16.44 -3.02 -12.15
C VAL A 127 -15.79 -4.40 -12.24
N VAL A 128 -14.57 -4.54 -11.71
CA VAL A 128 -13.90 -5.84 -11.56
C VAL A 128 -14.14 -6.41 -10.17
N THR A 129 -14.16 -7.73 -10.07
CA THR A 129 -14.30 -8.43 -8.80
C THR A 129 -13.05 -9.23 -8.50
N ALA A 130 -12.38 -8.93 -7.39
CA ALA A 130 -11.22 -9.68 -6.89
C ALA A 130 -11.01 -9.42 -5.40
N PHE A 131 -10.28 -10.30 -4.72
CA PHE A 131 -10.01 -10.13 -3.28
C PHE A 131 -9.09 -8.93 -3.01
N VAL A 132 -7.81 -9.13 -3.01
CA VAL A 132 -6.81 -8.14 -2.61
C VAL A 132 -6.14 -7.53 -3.84
N ASP A 133 -5.49 -8.35 -4.67
CA ASP A 133 -4.96 -7.94 -5.96
C ASP A 133 -6.10 -7.92 -6.99
N LYS A 134 -6.39 -6.75 -7.55
CA LYS A 134 -7.51 -6.59 -8.48
C LYS A 134 -7.25 -7.16 -9.88
N PHE A 135 -6.06 -7.66 -10.14
CA PHE A 135 -5.72 -8.36 -11.37
C PHE A 135 -6.03 -9.87 -11.32
N ILE A 136 -6.17 -10.45 -10.11
CA ILE A 136 -6.29 -11.90 -9.93
C ILE A 136 -7.44 -12.25 -8.96
N LEU A 137 -8.25 -13.23 -9.31
CA LEU A 137 -9.24 -13.86 -8.43
C LEU A 137 -8.94 -15.37 -8.34
N GLY A 138 -8.31 -15.78 -7.25
CA GLY A 138 -7.77 -17.14 -7.14
C GLY A 138 -6.65 -17.35 -8.15
N ASP A 139 -6.81 -18.33 -9.04
CA ASP A 139 -5.91 -18.64 -10.16
C ASP A 139 -6.30 -17.96 -11.48
N LYS A 140 -7.37 -17.15 -11.48
CA LYS A 140 -7.95 -16.56 -12.68
C LYS A 140 -7.60 -15.10 -12.82
N ASP A 141 -7.27 -14.67 -14.05
CA ASP A 141 -7.19 -13.27 -14.43
C ASP A 141 -8.57 -12.61 -14.39
N THR A 142 -8.68 -11.40 -13.84
CA THR A 142 -9.93 -10.65 -13.76
C THR A 142 -10.30 -9.94 -15.07
N GLY A 143 -9.39 -9.91 -16.02
CA GLY A 143 -9.51 -9.12 -17.25
C GLY A 143 -9.07 -7.66 -17.09
N LEU A 144 -8.73 -7.21 -15.88
CA LEU A 144 -8.29 -5.80 -15.64
C LEU A 144 -7.09 -5.42 -16.50
N GLN A 145 -6.07 -6.29 -16.57
CA GLN A 145 -4.90 -6.01 -17.40
C GLN A 145 -5.26 -5.86 -18.89
N LYS A 146 -6.13 -6.72 -19.37
CA LYS A 146 -6.62 -6.65 -20.76
C LYS A 146 -7.40 -5.36 -21.00
N MET A 147 -8.32 -5.00 -20.12
CA MET A 147 -9.09 -3.74 -20.23
C MET A 147 -8.17 -2.52 -20.30
N LEU A 148 -7.16 -2.45 -19.43
CA LEU A 148 -6.19 -1.36 -19.42
C LEU A 148 -5.38 -1.31 -20.73
N LYS A 149 -4.86 -2.46 -21.19
CA LYS A 149 -4.07 -2.54 -22.43
C LYS A 149 -4.89 -2.21 -23.68
N ASP A 150 -6.12 -2.70 -23.78
CA ASP A 150 -7.01 -2.42 -24.92
C ASP A 150 -7.35 -0.91 -25.05
N LYS A 151 -7.35 -0.19 -23.93
CA LYS A 151 -7.53 1.26 -23.87
C LYS A 151 -6.24 2.05 -24.02
N GLY A 152 -5.09 1.38 -24.20
CA GLY A 152 -3.78 2.04 -24.32
C GLY A 152 -3.29 2.69 -23.02
N ILE A 153 -3.80 2.25 -21.86
CA ILE A 153 -3.44 2.80 -20.56
C ILE A 153 -1.99 2.47 -20.23
N LYS A 154 -1.26 3.47 -19.78
CA LYS A 154 0.13 3.40 -19.32
C LYS A 154 0.24 3.69 -17.83
N THR A 155 -0.60 4.60 -17.32
CA THR A 155 -0.58 5.05 -15.93
C THR A 155 -1.85 4.61 -15.21
N LEU A 156 -1.70 4.03 -14.02
CA LEU A 156 -2.80 3.66 -13.14
C LEU A 156 -2.73 4.47 -11.85
N ILE A 157 -3.77 5.25 -11.58
CA ILE A 157 -3.98 5.88 -10.27
C ILE A 157 -4.83 4.91 -9.44
N THR A 158 -4.39 4.59 -8.21
CA THR A 158 -5.16 3.73 -7.30
C THR A 158 -5.60 4.50 -6.07
N VAL A 159 -6.90 4.49 -5.78
CA VAL A 159 -7.51 5.06 -4.57
C VAL A 159 -8.42 4.04 -3.91
N GLY A 160 -8.60 4.16 -2.59
CA GLY A 160 -9.60 3.33 -1.91
C GLY A 160 -9.14 2.66 -0.63
N VAL A 161 -9.71 1.48 -0.35
CA VAL A 161 -9.50 0.72 0.89
C VAL A 161 -9.29 -0.79 0.64
N ALA A 162 -8.59 -1.50 1.55
CA ALA A 162 -7.75 -0.88 2.58
C ALA A 162 -6.37 -0.60 2.01
N SER A 163 -5.70 0.44 2.54
CA SER A 163 -4.37 0.84 2.09
C SER A 163 -3.40 -0.34 2.03
N HIS A 164 -3.27 -1.09 3.14
CA HIS A 164 -2.38 -2.24 3.32
C HIS A 164 -2.84 -3.53 2.60
N ASN A 165 -3.99 -3.51 1.95
CA ASN A 165 -4.57 -4.65 1.21
C ASN A 165 -4.83 -4.28 -0.26
N GLY A 166 -6.09 -3.94 -0.60
CA GLY A 166 -6.52 -3.70 -1.98
C GLY A 166 -5.64 -2.70 -2.72
N VAL A 167 -5.31 -1.56 -2.08
CA VAL A 167 -4.46 -0.54 -2.69
C VAL A 167 -3.03 -1.04 -2.86
N LEU A 168 -2.40 -1.54 -1.78
CA LEU A 168 -1.01 -2.02 -1.80
C LEU A 168 -0.80 -3.10 -2.86
N PHE A 169 -1.55 -4.20 -2.74
CA PHE A 169 -1.33 -5.37 -3.61
C PHE A 169 -1.64 -5.07 -5.07
N THR A 170 -2.71 -4.30 -5.33
CA THR A 170 -3.05 -3.91 -6.71
C THR A 170 -2.01 -2.97 -7.30
N SER A 171 -1.50 -2.00 -6.53
CA SER A 171 -0.48 -1.06 -6.99
C SER A 171 0.84 -1.76 -7.32
N VAL A 172 1.30 -2.66 -6.44
CA VAL A 172 2.51 -3.46 -6.69
C VAL A 172 2.31 -4.36 -7.92
N SER A 173 1.15 -5.04 -8.00
CA SER A 173 0.81 -5.93 -9.11
C SER A 173 0.76 -5.18 -10.45
N ALA A 174 0.21 -3.96 -10.47
CA ALA A 174 0.21 -3.09 -11.63
C ALA A 174 1.63 -2.69 -12.07
N ALA A 175 2.45 -2.26 -11.11
CA ALA A 175 3.83 -1.86 -11.39
C ALA A 175 4.67 -3.02 -11.94
N LEU A 176 4.52 -4.23 -11.39
CA LEU A 176 5.17 -5.45 -11.90
C LEU A 176 4.68 -5.86 -13.29
N ARG A 177 3.50 -5.41 -13.70
CA ARG A 177 2.95 -5.61 -15.06
C ARG A 177 3.35 -4.51 -16.05
N GLY A 178 4.18 -3.56 -15.60
CA GLY A 178 4.76 -2.51 -16.44
C GLY A 178 3.90 -1.25 -16.54
N PHE A 179 2.90 -1.06 -15.69
CA PHE A 179 2.19 0.22 -15.57
C PHE A 179 2.98 1.20 -14.71
N ASP A 180 2.96 2.48 -15.06
CA ASP A 180 3.32 3.56 -14.15
C ASP A 180 2.21 3.67 -13.11
N VAL A 181 2.56 3.60 -11.81
CA VAL A 181 1.58 3.62 -10.74
C VAL A 181 1.71 4.89 -9.91
N VAL A 182 0.57 5.55 -9.69
CA VAL A 182 0.43 6.76 -8.89
C VAL A 182 -0.53 6.50 -7.75
N VAL A 183 -0.09 6.70 -6.52
CA VAL A 183 -0.91 6.52 -5.32
C VAL A 183 -0.99 7.84 -4.56
N PRO A 184 -2.15 8.50 -4.53
CA PRO A 184 -2.36 9.64 -3.66
C PRO A 184 -2.58 9.17 -2.22
N VAL A 185 -1.67 9.57 -1.33
CA VAL A 185 -1.68 9.13 0.08
C VAL A 185 -2.93 9.57 0.85
N ASP A 186 -3.57 10.64 0.41
CA ASP A 186 -4.83 11.14 0.95
C ASP A 186 -6.08 10.63 0.18
N GLY A 187 -5.86 9.71 -0.77
CA GLY A 187 -6.89 8.97 -1.50
C GLY A 187 -7.04 7.51 -1.06
N MET A 188 -6.32 7.08 -0.03
CA MET A 188 -6.42 5.72 0.51
C MET A 188 -6.59 5.74 2.03
N ALA A 189 -7.08 4.63 2.60
CA ALA A 189 -7.20 4.49 4.05
C ALA A 189 -7.11 3.03 4.51
N GLY A 190 -6.29 2.80 5.54
CA GLY A 190 -6.29 1.60 6.38
C GLY A 190 -7.26 1.72 7.56
N ASN A 191 -7.22 0.77 8.48
CA ASN A 191 -7.98 0.84 9.72
C ASN A 191 -7.37 1.85 10.71
N ASN A 192 -6.07 2.14 10.57
CA ASN A 192 -5.31 3.07 11.42
C ASN A 192 -4.16 3.70 10.64
N ALA A 193 -3.51 4.70 11.24
CA ALA A 193 -2.41 5.44 10.61
C ALA A 193 -1.15 4.59 10.36
N TYR A 194 -0.91 3.56 11.18
CA TYR A 194 0.25 2.68 11.00
C TYR A 194 0.13 1.85 9.72
N GLU A 195 -1.08 1.36 9.41
CA GLU A 195 -1.32 0.62 8.17
C GLU A 195 -1.09 1.51 6.94
N ASP A 196 -1.49 2.79 6.99
CA ASP A 196 -1.22 3.74 5.91
C ASP A 196 0.28 4.01 5.78
N GLN A 197 0.97 4.26 6.90
CA GLN A 197 2.41 4.50 6.93
C GLN A 197 3.21 3.30 6.40
N ALA A 198 2.86 2.08 6.84
CA ALA A 198 3.50 0.86 6.38
C ALA A 198 3.29 0.66 4.87
N THR A 199 2.09 0.97 4.36
CA THR A 199 1.78 0.93 2.94
C THR A 199 2.66 1.90 2.14
N ASP A 200 2.74 3.16 2.55
CA ASP A 200 3.58 4.17 1.91
C ASP A 200 5.05 3.75 1.86
N TYR A 201 5.54 3.19 2.97
CA TYR A 201 6.91 2.68 3.06
C TYR A 201 7.14 1.52 2.08
N ILE A 202 6.27 0.51 2.08
CA ILE A 202 6.40 -0.66 1.20
C ILE A 202 6.34 -0.24 -0.27
N LEU A 203 5.41 0.64 -0.64
CA LEU A 203 5.26 1.13 -2.01
C LEU A 203 6.51 1.86 -2.54
N THR A 204 7.33 2.44 -1.67
CA THR A 204 8.48 3.26 -2.06
C THR A 204 9.84 2.64 -1.76
N SER A 205 9.91 1.57 -0.94
CA SER A 205 11.17 0.97 -0.51
C SER A 205 11.75 -0.07 -1.47
N SER A 206 10.97 -0.56 -2.43
CA SER A 206 11.40 -1.61 -3.35
C SER A 206 12.24 -1.06 -4.51
N ILE A 207 13.25 -1.85 -4.92
CA ILE A 207 14.02 -1.62 -6.15
C ILE A 207 13.43 -2.39 -7.35
N VAL A 208 12.48 -3.31 -7.11
CA VAL A 208 11.92 -4.20 -8.15
C VAL A 208 10.76 -3.55 -8.89
N TYR A 209 10.00 -2.71 -8.20
CA TYR A 209 8.89 -1.97 -8.77
C TYR A 209 8.96 -0.50 -8.34
N LYS A 210 8.31 0.37 -9.10
CA LYS A 210 8.30 1.80 -8.83
C LYS A 210 6.86 2.29 -8.74
N VAL A 211 6.54 2.93 -7.61
CA VAL A 211 5.27 3.62 -7.37
C VAL A 211 5.56 5.08 -7.04
N THR A 212 4.79 5.99 -7.57
CA THR A 212 4.88 7.42 -7.25
C THR A 212 3.83 7.76 -6.21
N LEU A 213 4.26 8.19 -5.02
CA LEU A 213 3.36 8.78 -4.03
C LEU A 213 3.14 10.26 -4.32
N THR A 214 1.89 10.68 -4.18
CA THR A 214 1.46 12.07 -4.42
C THR A 214 0.35 12.46 -3.44
N GLY A 215 -0.12 13.69 -3.50
CA GLY A 215 -1.41 14.12 -2.92
C GLY A 215 -2.44 14.30 -4.02
N ILE A 216 -3.72 14.18 -3.72
CA ILE A 216 -4.79 14.40 -4.72
C ILE A 216 -4.67 15.78 -5.36
N ASP A 217 -4.41 16.81 -4.56
CA ASP A 217 -4.26 18.19 -5.06
C ASP A 217 -2.96 18.43 -5.89
N MET A 218 -2.08 17.44 -5.95
CA MET A 218 -0.84 17.47 -6.72
C MET A 218 -0.96 16.72 -8.07
N ILE A 219 -2.12 16.15 -8.38
CA ILE A 219 -2.41 15.49 -9.64
C ILE A 219 -3.00 16.53 -10.62
N LYS A 220 -2.48 16.57 -11.85
CA LYS A 220 -3.01 17.38 -12.94
C LYS A 220 -3.21 16.51 -14.18
N PHE A 221 -4.31 16.71 -14.90
CA PHE A 221 -4.59 16.07 -16.19
C PHE A 221 -4.42 17.10 -17.32
N GLN A 222 -3.48 16.84 -18.23
CA GLN A 222 -3.15 17.72 -19.38
C GLN A 222 -3.03 16.91 -20.67
#